data_062e80fda835e695397e9e64d4da3fc1
#
_entry.id   062e80fda835e695397e9e64d4da3fc1
#
_cell.length_a   1.000
_cell.length_b   1.000
_cell.length_c   1.000
_cell.angle_alpha   90.00
_cell.angle_beta   90.00
_cell.angle_gamma   90.00
#
_symmetry.space_group_name_H-M   'P 1'
#
loop_
_entity.id
_entity.type
_entity.pdbx_description
1 polymer ?
#
loop_
_entity_poly.entity_id
_entity_poly.type
_entity_poly.pdbx_seq_one_letter_code
_entity_poly.pdbx_strand_id
1 'polypeptide(L)'
;MATTPLLLSLVLFSCSQEAQKTDRMTNAIENTERPDYFLLHPELEKTNGYTQAVRVGTMVKIGGVISIDEKGNATAKNDYQQQMKNCYANLDKVLKHYGCTYDDVILENIYTTSMDELHKNASYRREVYKKHFPTGSWIGVKELGMPGIMVEIELEALMPDK
;
A
#
# COMPACT_ATOMS: atom_id res chain seq x y z
N MET A 1 46.26 -52.15 -22.91
CA MET A 1 45.26 -52.07 -21.85
C MET A 1 45.16 -50.63 -21.42
N ALA A 2 44.13 -49.95 -21.90
CA ALA A 2 43.92 -48.53 -21.61
C ALA A 2 42.65 -48.41 -20.72
N THR A 3 42.80 -47.89 -19.54
CA THR A 3 41.69 -47.56 -18.64
C THR A 3 41.48 -46.06 -18.63
N THR A 4 40.32 -45.65 -19.11
CA THR A 4 39.82 -44.29 -19.26
C THR A 4 39.44 -43.69 -17.92
N PRO A 5 39.74 -42.42 -17.61
CA PRO A 5 39.10 -41.70 -16.52
C PRO A 5 37.95 -40.83 -17.06
N LEU A 6 36.72 -41.32 -16.93
CA LEU A 6 35.53 -40.55 -17.34
C LEU A 6 34.61 -40.31 -16.14
N LEU A 7 35.09 -39.65 -15.08
CA LEU A 7 34.24 -39.39 -13.90
C LEU A 7 34.44 -38.05 -13.20
N LEU A 8 35.16 -37.07 -13.80
CA LEU A 8 35.47 -35.83 -13.10
C LEU A 8 34.70 -34.59 -13.59
N SER A 9 33.93 -34.67 -14.70
CA SER A 9 33.28 -33.50 -15.29
C SER A 9 31.86 -33.24 -14.79
N LEU A 10 31.17 -34.20 -14.19
CA LEU A 10 29.78 -34.03 -13.74
C LEU A 10 29.65 -33.29 -12.40
N VAL A 11 30.65 -33.37 -11.52
CA VAL A 11 30.56 -32.75 -10.16
C VAL A 11 30.74 -31.24 -10.21
N LEU A 12 31.54 -30.73 -11.13
CA LEU A 12 31.79 -29.27 -11.23
C LEU A 12 30.60 -28.48 -11.81
N PHE A 13 29.75 -29.13 -12.64
CA PHE A 13 28.59 -28.50 -13.24
C PHE A 13 27.42 -28.34 -12.27
N SER A 14 27.27 -29.31 -11.33
CA SER A 14 26.25 -29.21 -10.28
C SER A 14 26.53 -28.11 -9.27
N CYS A 15 27.78 -27.92 -8.86
CA CYS A 15 28.18 -26.89 -7.88
C CYS A 15 27.99 -25.47 -8.39
N SER A 16 28.19 -25.23 -9.68
CA SER A 16 28.00 -23.90 -10.30
C SER A 16 26.52 -23.52 -10.44
N GLN A 17 25.63 -24.50 -10.64
CA GLN A 17 24.18 -24.24 -10.71
C GLN A 17 23.58 -23.95 -9.34
N GLU A 18 24.03 -24.63 -8.29
CA GLU A 18 23.59 -24.35 -6.93
C GLU A 18 24.07 -22.98 -6.44
N ALA A 19 25.31 -22.59 -6.72
CA ALA A 19 25.82 -21.26 -6.38
C ALA A 19 25.05 -20.14 -7.10
N GLN A 20 24.74 -20.29 -8.38
CA GLN A 20 23.95 -19.32 -9.15
C GLN A 20 22.49 -19.23 -8.66
N LYS A 21 21.91 -20.35 -8.22
CA LYS A 21 20.55 -20.38 -7.65
C LYS A 21 20.52 -19.67 -6.30
N THR A 22 21.52 -19.90 -5.46
CA THR A 22 21.66 -19.26 -4.16
C THR A 22 21.85 -17.75 -4.29
N ASP A 23 22.73 -17.30 -5.20
CA ASP A 23 22.93 -15.87 -5.48
C ASP A 23 21.66 -15.18 -6.01
N ARG A 24 20.90 -15.86 -6.88
CA ARG A 24 19.62 -15.33 -7.37
C ARG A 24 18.58 -15.23 -6.26
N MET A 25 18.51 -16.21 -5.37
CA MET A 25 17.59 -16.19 -4.23
C MET A 25 17.98 -15.10 -3.22
N THR A 26 19.26 -14.95 -2.91
CA THR A 26 19.77 -13.92 -2.01
C THR A 26 19.51 -12.53 -2.58
N ASN A 27 19.78 -12.29 -3.85
CA ASN A 27 19.50 -11.02 -4.53
C ASN A 27 17.99 -10.73 -4.63
N ALA A 28 17.14 -11.75 -4.80
CA ALA A 28 15.69 -11.60 -4.81
C ALA A 28 15.16 -11.22 -3.42
N ILE A 29 15.66 -11.85 -2.36
CA ILE A 29 15.29 -11.53 -0.97
C ILE A 29 15.76 -10.10 -0.63
N GLU A 30 17.00 -9.74 -0.95
CA GLU A 30 17.55 -8.41 -0.69
C GLU A 30 16.78 -7.30 -1.41
N ASN A 31 16.29 -7.57 -2.63
CA ASN A 31 15.51 -6.61 -3.41
C ASN A 31 14.06 -6.46 -2.92
N THR A 32 13.49 -7.48 -2.22
CA THR A 32 12.14 -7.39 -1.64
C THR A 32 12.11 -6.72 -0.28
N GLU A 33 13.23 -6.62 0.42
CA GLU A 33 13.33 -6.01 1.75
C GLU A 33 13.58 -4.51 1.72
N ARG A 34 14.05 -3.95 0.60
CA ARG A 34 14.26 -2.50 0.46
C ARG A 34 12.93 -1.76 0.39
N PRO A 35 12.76 -0.68 1.19
CA PRO A 35 11.58 0.16 1.09
C PRO A 35 11.43 0.75 -0.33
N ASP A 36 10.22 0.65 -0.87
CA ASP A 36 9.81 1.22 -2.15
C ASP A 36 8.75 2.29 -1.86
N TYR A 37 9.06 3.55 -2.17
CA TYR A 37 8.25 4.71 -1.82
C TYR A 37 7.44 5.19 -3.02
N PHE A 38 6.17 5.47 -2.80
CA PHE A 38 5.26 6.00 -3.82
C PHE A 38 4.68 7.35 -3.41
N LEU A 39 4.72 8.29 -4.33
CA LEU A 39 4.15 9.62 -4.20
C LEU A 39 2.87 9.69 -5.05
N LEU A 40 1.73 9.93 -4.42
CA LEU A 40 0.45 10.11 -5.11
C LEU A 40 0.33 11.53 -5.71
N HIS A 41 0.78 12.53 -4.95
CA HIS A 41 0.83 13.95 -5.32
C HIS A 41 2.25 14.51 -5.12
N PRO A 42 3.21 14.22 -6.03
CA PRO A 42 4.64 14.40 -5.78
C PRO A 42 5.06 15.80 -5.33
N GLU A 43 4.49 16.84 -5.91
CA GLU A 43 4.87 18.22 -5.57
C GLU A 43 4.38 18.62 -4.16
N LEU A 44 3.16 18.23 -3.82
CA LEU A 44 2.58 18.46 -2.49
C LEU A 44 3.35 17.69 -1.41
N GLU A 45 3.60 16.42 -1.67
CA GLU A 45 4.26 15.52 -0.72
C GLU A 45 5.70 15.94 -0.44
N LYS A 46 6.45 16.31 -1.47
CA LYS A 46 7.80 16.88 -1.32
C LYS A 46 7.81 18.19 -0.54
N THR A 47 6.85 19.07 -0.84
CA THR A 47 6.74 20.37 -0.16
C THR A 47 6.42 20.20 1.32
N ASN A 48 5.56 19.24 1.67
CA ASN A 48 5.13 18.99 3.05
C ASN A 48 6.03 17.97 3.79
N GLY A 49 7.00 17.34 3.10
CA GLY A 49 7.98 16.44 3.71
C GLY A 49 7.40 15.07 4.12
N TYR A 50 6.48 14.49 3.33
CA TYR A 50 5.96 13.15 3.56
C TYR A 50 5.93 12.32 2.28
N THR A 51 5.62 11.03 2.41
CA THR A 51 5.43 10.09 1.32
C THR A 51 4.09 9.39 1.51
N GLN A 52 3.26 9.33 0.46
CA GLN A 52 1.92 8.75 0.56
C GLN A 52 1.93 7.28 0.91
N ALA A 53 2.84 6.50 0.34
CA ALA A 53 2.91 5.07 0.63
C ALA A 53 4.33 4.52 0.58
N VAL A 54 4.54 3.44 1.33
CA VAL A 54 5.78 2.68 1.32
C VAL A 54 5.48 1.19 1.32
N ARG A 55 6.19 0.43 0.48
CA ARG A 55 6.21 -1.02 0.50
C ARG A 55 7.50 -1.51 1.15
N VAL A 56 7.38 -2.47 2.07
CA VAL A 56 8.51 -3.21 2.67
C VAL A 56 8.18 -4.70 2.61
N GLY A 57 8.95 -5.46 1.86
CA GLY A 57 8.61 -6.86 1.57
C GLY A 57 7.27 -6.96 0.84
N THR A 58 6.31 -7.67 1.42
CA THR A 58 4.93 -7.80 0.93
C THR A 58 3.97 -6.82 1.59
N MET A 59 4.42 -6.07 2.60
CA MET A 59 3.58 -5.10 3.31
C MET A 59 3.58 -3.75 2.60
N VAL A 60 2.39 -3.23 2.32
CA VAL A 60 2.17 -1.86 1.83
C VAL A 60 1.52 -1.06 2.94
N LYS A 61 2.15 0.05 3.33
CA LYS A 61 1.60 1.04 4.27
C LYS A 61 1.24 2.29 3.51
N ILE A 62 -0.02 2.73 3.65
CA ILE A 62 -0.55 3.93 3.00
C ILE A 62 -0.91 4.92 4.09
N GLY A 63 -0.23 6.04 4.11
CA GLY A 63 -0.50 7.14 5.04
C GLY A 63 -1.86 7.78 4.80
N GLY A 64 -2.28 8.66 5.71
CA GLY A 64 -3.58 9.28 5.67
C GLY A 64 -3.90 9.95 4.32
N VAL A 65 -4.99 9.53 3.72
CA VAL A 65 -5.52 10.06 2.46
C VAL A 65 -6.75 10.91 2.75
N ILE A 66 -6.73 12.14 2.26
CA ILE A 66 -7.81 13.12 2.38
C ILE A 66 -8.38 13.50 1.01
N SER A 67 -9.49 14.22 1.01
CA SER A 67 -10.16 14.67 -0.22
C SER A 67 -9.48 15.92 -0.78
N ILE A 68 -8.50 15.71 -1.66
CA ILE A 68 -7.76 16.78 -2.38
C ILE A 68 -7.75 16.55 -3.88
N ASP A 69 -7.55 17.63 -4.64
CA ASP A 69 -7.30 17.59 -6.08
C ASP A 69 -5.81 17.35 -6.39
N GLU A 70 -5.46 17.25 -7.68
CA GLU A 70 -4.08 17.04 -8.14
C GLU A 70 -3.10 18.17 -7.78
N LYS A 71 -3.65 19.34 -7.38
CA LYS A 71 -2.87 20.50 -6.92
C LYS A 71 -2.76 20.56 -5.39
N GLY A 72 -3.36 19.59 -4.68
CA GLY A 72 -3.36 19.54 -3.23
C GLY A 72 -4.40 20.46 -2.57
N ASN A 73 -5.39 20.99 -3.29
CA ASN A 73 -6.45 21.78 -2.69
C ASN A 73 -7.55 20.88 -2.13
N ALA A 74 -8.05 21.21 -0.94
CA ALA A 74 -9.18 20.50 -0.35
C ALA A 74 -10.43 20.57 -1.25
N THR A 75 -11.01 19.42 -1.57
CA THR A 75 -12.21 19.29 -2.40
C THR A 75 -13.40 18.81 -1.59
N ALA A 76 -14.62 18.98 -2.13
CA ALA A 76 -15.87 18.54 -1.49
C ALA A 76 -16.02 19.08 -0.05
N LYS A 77 -15.60 20.33 0.22
CA LYS A 77 -15.70 20.94 1.55
C LYS A 77 -17.14 20.88 2.06
N ASN A 78 -17.30 20.44 3.32
CA ASN A 78 -18.58 20.24 3.99
C ASN A 78 -19.48 19.13 3.38
N ASP A 79 -18.98 18.31 2.48
CA ASP A 79 -19.65 17.16 1.93
C ASP A 79 -18.90 15.87 2.35
N TYR A 80 -19.28 15.32 3.50
CA TYR A 80 -18.63 14.15 4.09
C TYR A 80 -18.67 12.95 3.15
N GLN A 81 -19.81 12.68 2.54
CA GLN A 81 -19.98 11.55 1.64
C GLN A 81 -19.04 11.63 0.44
N GLN A 82 -18.96 12.80 -0.18
CA GLN A 82 -18.09 13.00 -1.32
C GLN A 82 -16.61 12.96 -0.92
N GLN A 83 -16.25 13.49 0.24
CA GLN A 83 -14.88 13.38 0.76
C GLN A 83 -14.50 11.92 0.97
N MET A 84 -15.36 11.12 1.60
CA MET A 84 -15.12 9.69 1.82
C MET A 84 -14.92 8.96 0.48
N LYS A 85 -15.75 9.23 -0.53
CA LYS A 85 -15.59 8.67 -1.88
C LYS A 85 -14.25 9.05 -2.52
N ASN A 86 -13.84 10.31 -2.38
CA ASN A 86 -12.57 10.80 -2.91
C ASN A 86 -11.37 10.15 -2.23
N CYS A 87 -11.43 9.95 -0.89
CA CYS A 87 -10.40 9.21 -0.16
C CYS A 87 -10.23 7.79 -0.73
N TYR A 88 -11.33 7.04 -0.86
CA TYR A 88 -11.25 5.68 -1.42
C TYR A 88 -10.79 5.68 -2.89
N ALA A 89 -11.18 6.65 -3.70
CA ALA A 89 -10.70 6.75 -5.08
C ALA A 89 -9.18 6.99 -5.15
N ASN A 90 -8.63 7.79 -4.24
CA ASN A 90 -7.19 8.02 -4.15
C ASN A 90 -6.44 6.81 -3.57
N LEU A 91 -7.00 6.15 -2.54
CA LEU A 91 -6.46 4.88 -2.02
C LEU A 91 -6.40 3.78 -3.09
N ASP A 92 -7.41 3.68 -3.94
CA ASP A 92 -7.44 2.75 -5.07
C ASP A 92 -6.28 2.96 -6.06
N LYS A 93 -5.91 4.23 -6.32
CA LYS A 93 -4.72 4.54 -7.16
C LYS A 93 -3.44 4.00 -6.52
N VAL A 94 -3.28 4.16 -5.21
CA VAL A 94 -2.11 3.67 -4.47
C VAL A 94 -2.07 2.15 -4.43
N LEU A 95 -3.20 1.49 -4.12
CA LEU A 95 -3.30 0.04 -4.12
C LEU A 95 -2.93 -0.53 -5.49
N LYS A 96 -3.49 0.02 -6.57
CA LYS A 96 -3.19 -0.39 -7.96
C LYS A 96 -1.72 -0.23 -8.34
N HIS A 97 -1.05 0.82 -7.85
CA HIS A 97 0.38 1.00 -8.07
C HIS A 97 1.18 -0.21 -7.60
N TYR A 98 0.82 -0.77 -6.45
CA TYR A 98 1.48 -1.96 -5.89
C TYR A 98 0.86 -3.29 -6.33
N GLY A 99 -0.12 -3.27 -7.25
CA GLY A 99 -0.82 -4.47 -7.72
C GLY A 99 -1.77 -5.08 -6.69
N CYS A 100 -2.19 -4.27 -5.70
CA CYS A 100 -3.17 -4.63 -4.69
C CYS A 100 -4.58 -4.16 -5.07
N THR A 101 -5.56 -4.73 -4.39
CA THR A 101 -6.96 -4.35 -4.41
C THR A 101 -7.46 -4.16 -2.97
N TYR A 102 -8.70 -3.75 -2.78
CA TYR A 102 -9.31 -3.69 -1.45
C TYR A 102 -9.44 -5.06 -0.77
N ASP A 103 -9.40 -6.15 -1.53
CA ASP A 103 -9.40 -7.52 -0.98
C ASP A 103 -8.08 -7.88 -0.28
N ASP A 104 -7.01 -7.11 -0.51
CA ASP A 104 -5.69 -7.30 0.07
C ASP A 104 -5.47 -6.42 1.31
N VAL A 105 -6.43 -5.53 1.62
CA VAL A 105 -6.36 -4.61 2.77
C VAL A 105 -6.61 -5.36 4.07
N ILE A 106 -5.68 -5.25 5.01
CA ILE A 106 -5.74 -5.91 6.33
C ILE A 106 -6.05 -4.96 7.48
N LEU A 107 -5.76 -3.66 7.30
CA LEU A 107 -6.06 -2.62 8.29
C LEU A 107 -6.59 -1.35 7.61
N GLU A 108 -7.61 -0.75 8.22
CA GLU A 108 -8.15 0.56 7.85
C GLU A 108 -8.41 1.37 9.12
N ASN A 109 -7.73 2.50 9.26
CA ASN A 109 -8.08 3.48 10.28
C ASN A 109 -8.75 4.69 9.62
N ILE A 110 -9.85 5.15 10.20
CA ILE A 110 -10.59 6.33 9.75
C ILE A 110 -10.53 7.38 10.84
N TYR A 111 -9.93 8.51 10.52
CA TYR A 111 -9.90 9.71 11.36
C TYR A 111 -10.99 10.64 10.89
N THR A 112 -11.79 11.18 11.82
CA THR A 112 -12.91 12.04 11.46
C THR A 112 -13.12 13.17 12.45
N THR A 113 -13.52 14.34 11.94
CA THR A 113 -13.95 15.47 12.76
C THR A 113 -15.43 15.37 13.15
N SER A 114 -16.17 14.40 12.58
CA SER A 114 -17.59 14.15 12.87
C SER A 114 -17.92 12.66 12.87
N MET A 115 -18.02 12.08 14.04
CA MET A 115 -18.40 10.68 14.20
C MET A 115 -19.83 10.42 13.70
N ASP A 116 -20.74 11.36 13.84
CA ASP A 116 -22.11 11.25 13.33
C ASP A 116 -22.16 11.13 11.81
N GLU A 117 -21.38 11.94 11.12
CA GLU A 117 -21.28 11.86 9.65
C GLU A 117 -20.60 10.55 9.21
N LEU A 118 -19.60 10.07 9.95
CA LEU A 118 -18.99 8.77 9.68
C LEU A 118 -20.04 7.66 9.79
N HIS A 119 -20.82 7.62 10.88
CA HIS A 119 -21.86 6.60 11.05
C HIS A 119 -22.92 6.64 9.94
N LYS A 120 -23.37 7.83 9.51
CA LYS A 120 -24.34 7.96 8.40
C LYS A 120 -23.82 7.43 7.08
N ASN A 121 -22.50 7.59 6.82
CA ASN A 121 -21.87 7.23 5.55
C ASN A 121 -21.13 5.87 5.58
N ALA A 122 -21.07 5.20 6.72
CA ALA A 122 -20.32 3.95 6.91
C ALA A 122 -20.75 2.81 5.99
N SER A 123 -22.01 2.82 5.51
CA SER A 123 -22.51 1.83 4.55
C SER A 123 -21.74 1.82 3.22
N TYR A 124 -21.14 2.95 2.82
CA TYR A 124 -20.33 3.03 1.60
C TYR A 124 -19.13 2.06 1.62
N ARG A 125 -18.60 1.72 2.79
CA ARG A 125 -17.55 0.72 2.92
C ARG A 125 -17.95 -0.65 2.38
N ARG A 126 -19.25 -1.00 2.35
CA ARG A 126 -19.77 -2.24 1.73
C ARG A 126 -19.67 -2.21 0.19
N GLU A 127 -19.58 -1.02 -0.39
CA GLU A 127 -19.35 -0.85 -1.82
C GLU A 127 -17.87 -1.02 -2.18
N VAL A 128 -16.98 -0.71 -1.22
CA VAL A 128 -15.53 -0.82 -1.35
C VAL A 128 -15.05 -2.24 -1.04
N TYR A 129 -15.35 -2.75 0.14
CA TYR A 129 -14.94 -4.08 0.61
C TYR A 129 -15.97 -5.15 0.23
N LYS A 130 -15.63 -6.03 -0.74
CA LYS A 130 -16.55 -7.03 -1.27
C LYS A 130 -16.44 -8.40 -0.60
N LYS A 131 -15.22 -8.81 -0.19
CA LYS A 131 -14.99 -10.14 0.39
C LYS A 131 -15.01 -10.12 1.91
N HIS A 132 -14.31 -9.17 2.52
CA HIS A 132 -14.22 -9.03 3.98
C HIS A 132 -13.95 -7.57 4.35
N PHE A 133 -14.20 -7.21 5.60
CA PHE A 133 -13.74 -5.92 6.13
C PHE A 133 -12.37 -6.07 6.77
N PRO A 134 -11.47 -5.10 6.58
CA PRO A 134 -10.20 -5.07 7.33
C PRO A 134 -10.45 -4.82 8.82
N THR A 135 -9.46 -5.16 9.66
CA THR A 135 -9.40 -4.66 11.03
C THR A 135 -9.16 -3.15 11.04
N GLY A 136 -9.42 -2.48 12.15
CA GLY A 136 -9.10 -1.05 12.25
C GLY A 136 -9.93 -0.31 13.29
N SER A 137 -9.78 1.01 13.27
CA SER A 137 -10.39 1.91 14.25
C SER A 137 -11.05 3.11 13.59
N TRP A 138 -12.14 3.58 14.18
CA TRP A 138 -12.74 4.87 13.89
C TRP A 138 -12.36 5.84 15.00
N ILE A 139 -11.68 6.93 14.64
CA ILE A 139 -11.01 7.83 15.58
C ILE A 139 -11.56 9.24 15.38
N GLY A 140 -12.24 9.74 16.40
CA GLY A 140 -12.69 11.14 16.44
C GLY A 140 -11.51 12.07 16.75
N VAL A 141 -11.28 13.06 15.89
CA VAL A 141 -10.23 14.07 16.06
C VAL A 141 -10.81 15.48 16.06
N LYS A 142 -10.09 16.42 16.65
CA LYS A 142 -10.52 17.81 16.69
C LYS A 142 -10.48 18.47 15.32
N GLU A 143 -9.41 18.21 14.57
CA GLU A 143 -9.15 18.79 13.24
C GLU A 143 -8.25 17.84 12.44
N LEU A 144 -8.26 17.98 11.12
CA LEU A 144 -7.39 17.29 10.17
C LEU A 144 -6.46 18.28 9.49
N GLY A 145 -5.51 17.78 8.70
CA GLY A 145 -4.40 18.56 8.14
C GLY A 145 -4.78 19.77 7.28
N MET A 146 -6.05 19.88 6.86
CA MET A 146 -6.50 21.00 6.03
C MET A 146 -7.90 21.49 6.41
N PRO A 147 -8.17 22.82 6.36
CA PRO A 147 -9.49 23.38 6.64
C PRO A 147 -10.57 22.82 5.69
N GLY A 148 -11.69 22.38 6.28
CA GLY A 148 -12.83 21.82 5.55
C GLY A 148 -12.72 20.35 5.19
N ILE A 149 -11.62 19.69 5.57
CA ILE A 149 -11.50 18.23 5.54
C ILE A 149 -12.13 17.65 6.81
N MET A 150 -12.98 16.64 6.62
CA MET A 150 -13.76 16.00 7.68
C MET A 150 -13.41 14.53 7.89
N VAL A 151 -12.73 13.92 6.93
CA VAL A 151 -12.34 12.51 6.96
C VAL A 151 -10.98 12.30 6.34
N GLU A 152 -10.20 11.42 6.96
CA GLU A 152 -8.90 10.92 6.51
C GLU A 152 -8.86 9.42 6.72
N ILE A 153 -8.31 8.68 5.77
CA ILE A 153 -8.26 7.22 5.80
C ILE A 153 -6.84 6.75 5.52
N GLU A 154 -6.32 5.88 6.39
CA GLU A 154 -5.06 5.16 6.19
C GLU A 154 -5.30 3.67 6.07
N LEU A 155 -4.45 2.98 5.30
CA LEU A 155 -4.55 1.55 5.06
C LEU A 155 -3.20 0.84 5.25
N GLU A 156 -3.31 -0.46 5.63
CA GLU A 156 -2.24 -1.43 5.40
C GLU A 156 -2.77 -2.57 4.53
N ALA A 157 -1.98 -2.99 3.54
CA ALA A 157 -2.33 -4.09 2.65
C ALA A 157 -1.19 -5.10 2.54
N LEU A 158 -1.54 -6.36 2.30
CA LEU A 158 -0.59 -7.42 1.95
C LEU A 158 -0.68 -7.68 0.45
N MET A 159 0.45 -7.56 -0.23
CA MET A 159 0.52 -7.90 -1.66
C MET A 159 0.15 -9.37 -1.87
N PRO A 160 -0.68 -9.69 -2.88
CA PRO A 160 -0.99 -11.08 -3.20
C PRO A 160 0.26 -11.84 -3.65
N ASP A 161 0.31 -13.12 -3.33
CA ASP A 161 1.33 -14.03 -3.84
C ASP A 161 1.29 -14.04 -5.38
N LYS A 162 2.47 -13.98 -6.01
CA LYS A 162 2.61 -14.02 -7.47
C LYS A 162 2.64 -15.45 -7.98
#